data_7e138f29cc88d63841ff330b6ef1e328
#
_entry.id   7e138f29cc88d63841ff330b6ef1e328
#
_cell.length_a   1.000
_cell.length_b   1.000
_cell.length_c   1.000
_cell.angle_alpha   90.00
_cell.angle_beta   90.00
_cell.angle_gamma   90.00
#
_symmetry.space_group_name_H-M   'P 1'
#
loop_
_entity.id
_entity.type
_entity.pdbx_description
1 polymer ?
#
loop_
_entity_poly.entity_id
_entity_poly.type
_entity_poly.pdbx_seq_one_letter_code
_entity_poly.pdbx_strand_id
1 'polypeptide(L)'
;MDDGRDEEIFTDLVASAVHDVKNSLALVLNSAEHITDMEAVPAAAHESLLLLQHEARRANADLMGLLGLFKIERGSSLVRPAVVECEDLIVELLAYNSGLLASRGITLEAGEIQAAEGYFDRGLVAGVLNAVINNTFRFARSRVTLSCHLEDGFTVFRVLDDGEGYGPKMLSNQPQEPGEHSHRSTGLGLFFARRVAELHQHRERIGRVVLTNRPGGCFELWLP
;
A
#
# COMPACT_ATOMS: atom_id res chain seq x y z
N MET A 1 -33.86 8.21 18.07
CA MET A 1 -33.99 8.17 16.59
C MET A 1 -33.11 9.22 15.89
N ASP A 2 -32.27 9.94 16.63
CA ASP A 2 -31.40 11.03 16.09
C ASP A 2 -29.94 10.58 15.89
N ASP A 3 -29.52 9.55 16.62
CA ASP A 3 -28.14 9.06 16.69
C ASP A 3 -27.63 8.51 15.33
N GLY A 4 -28.48 7.83 14.56
CA GLY A 4 -28.12 7.27 13.25
C GLY A 4 -27.95 8.32 12.14
N ARG A 5 -28.62 9.45 12.24
CA ARG A 5 -28.56 10.52 11.26
C ARG A 5 -27.33 11.40 11.44
N ASP A 6 -26.94 11.64 12.69
CA ASP A 6 -25.71 12.36 13.02
C ASP A 6 -24.46 11.53 12.64
N GLU A 7 -24.52 10.23 12.77
CA GLU A 7 -23.47 9.31 12.32
C GLU A 7 -23.32 9.25 10.80
N GLU A 8 -24.42 9.30 10.06
CA GLU A 8 -24.40 9.31 8.59
C GLU A 8 -23.83 10.63 8.06
N ILE A 9 -24.24 11.77 8.63
CA ILE A 9 -23.71 13.10 8.31
C ILE A 9 -22.20 13.17 8.61
N PHE A 10 -21.75 12.64 9.75
CA PHE A 10 -20.33 12.61 10.09
C PHE A 10 -19.52 11.75 9.12
N THR A 11 -20.09 10.63 8.66
CA THR A 11 -19.46 9.75 7.67
C THR A 11 -19.24 10.45 6.34
N ASP A 12 -20.28 11.12 5.85
CA ASP A 12 -20.22 11.87 4.60
C ASP A 12 -19.25 13.05 4.69
N LEU A 13 -19.21 13.71 5.83
CA LEU A 13 -18.27 14.80 6.09
C LEU A 13 -16.81 14.31 6.08
N VAL A 14 -16.52 13.18 6.74
CA VAL A 14 -15.19 12.58 6.75
C VAL A 14 -14.81 12.11 5.36
N ALA A 15 -15.71 11.44 4.63
CA ALA A 15 -15.47 11.00 3.26
C ALA A 15 -15.17 12.17 2.32
N SER A 16 -15.94 13.28 2.46
CA SER A 16 -15.72 14.52 1.71
C SER A 16 -14.38 15.16 2.05
N ALA A 17 -14.04 15.28 3.33
CA ALA A 17 -12.77 15.86 3.78
C ALA A 17 -11.56 15.03 3.27
N VAL A 18 -11.65 13.71 3.32
CA VAL A 18 -10.59 12.83 2.78
C VAL A 18 -10.46 12.98 1.26
N HIS A 19 -11.59 13.10 0.55
CA HIS A 19 -11.59 13.37 -0.89
C HIS A 19 -10.87 14.70 -1.22
N ASP A 20 -11.14 15.76 -0.46
CA ASP A 20 -10.53 17.06 -0.67
C ASP A 20 -9.02 17.06 -0.37
N VAL A 21 -8.60 16.38 0.71
CA VAL A 21 -7.19 16.20 1.02
C VAL A 21 -6.48 15.38 -0.05
N LYS A 22 -7.10 14.30 -0.55
CA LYS A 22 -6.59 13.51 -1.66
C LYS A 22 -6.36 14.37 -2.91
N ASN A 23 -7.32 15.22 -3.27
CA ASN A 23 -7.22 16.11 -4.42
C ASN A 23 -6.09 17.14 -4.24
N SER A 24 -5.94 17.67 -3.03
CA SER A 24 -4.84 18.58 -2.69
C SER A 24 -3.48 17.90 -2.78
N LEU A 25 -3.35 16.67 -2.28
CA LEU A 25 -2.13 15.87 -2.41
C LEU A 25 -1.81 15.51 -3.87
N ALA A 26 -2.82 15.20 -4.68
CA ALA A 26 -2.64 14.95 -6.11
C ALA A 26 -2.11 16.20 -6.83
N LEU A 27 -2.60 17.39 -6.46
CA LEU A 27 -2.09 18.64 -7.00
C LEU A 27 -0.63 18.90 -6.61
N VAL A 28 -0.26 18.63 -5.35
CA VAL A 28 1.13 18.73 -4.87
C VAL A 28 2.03 17.76 -5.62
N LEU A 29 1.61 16.52 -5.83
CA LEU A 29 2.35 15.51 -6.58
C LEU A 29 2.58 15.94 -8.03
N ASN A 30 1.51 16.35 -8.75
CA ASN A 30 1.61 16.80 -10.12
C ASN A 30 2.51 18.02 -10.26
N SER A 31 2.45 18.97 -9.31
CA SER A 31 3.30 20.15 -9.29
C SER A 31 4.78 19.78 -9.07
N ALA A 32 5.05 18.84 -8.15
CA ALA A 32 6.40 18.37 -7.89
C ALA A 32 6.97 17.57 -9.08
N GLU A 33 6.16 16.74 -9.74
CA GLU A 33 6.54 16.03 -10.97
C GLU A 33 6.87 17.01 -12.09
N HIS A 34 6.02 18.02 -12.31
CA HIS A 34 6.26 19.04 -13.33
C HIS A 34 7.56 19.83 -13.10
N ILE A 35 7.85 20.18 -11.83
CA ILE A 35 9.11 20.87 -11.50
C ILE A 35 10.31 19.95 -11.71
N THR A 36 10.19 18.65 -11.38
CA THR A 36 11.27 17.67 -11.55
C THR A 36 11.64 17.48 -13.03
N ASP A 37 10.67 17.58 -13.93
CA ASP A 37 10.86 17.43 -15.38
C ASP A 37 11.43 18.71 -16.05
N MET A 38 11.61 19.80 -15.32
CA MET A 38 12.21 21.03 -15.86
C MET A 38 13.73 20.88 -16.02
N GLU A 39 14.28 21.29 -17.18
CA GLU A 39 15.70 21.11 -17.54
C GLU A 39 16.71 21.81 -16.61
N ALA A 40 16.29 22.70 -15.72
CA ALA A 40 17.17 23.57 -14.93
C ALA A 40 17.02 23.39 -13.40
N VAL A 41 16.59 22.24 -12.90
CA VAL A 41 16.46 22.02 -11.45
C VAL A 41 17.82 21.73 -10.82
N PRO A 42 18.30 22.52 -9.85
CA PRO A 42 19.53 22.22 -9.13
C PRO A 42 19.45 20.84 -8.42
N ALA A 43 20.55 20.09 -8.39
CA ALA A 43 20.60 18.75 -7.82
C ALA A 43 20.03 18.69 -6.36
N ALA A 44 20.33 19.70 -5.54
CA ALA A 44 19.81 19.79 -4.17
C ALA A 44 18.28 19.98 -4.12
N ALA A 45 17.73 20.73 -5.08
CA ALA A 45 16.28 20.91 -5.19
C ALA A 45 15.59 19.63 -5.71
N HIS A 46 16.27 18.93 -6.62
CA HIS A 46 15.78 17.65 -7.15
C HIS A 46 15.60 16.60 -6.04
N GLU A 47 16.60 16.43 -5.16
CA GLU A 47 16.48 15.51 -4.01
C GLU A 47 15.31 15.89 -3.08
N SER A 48 15.14 17.18 -2.81
CA SER A 48 14.03 17.68 -1.99
C SER A 48 12.66 17.42 -2.62
N LEU A 49 12.54 17.57 -3.93
CA LEU A 49 11.31 17.29 -4.69
C LEU A 49 10.95 15.80 -4.65
N LEU A 50 11.92 14.92 -4.81
CA LEU A 50 11.72 13.47 -4.71
C LEU A 50 11.25 13.05 -3.31
N LEU A 51 11.83 13.64 -2.27
CA LEU A 51 11.38 13.41 -0.90
C LEU A 51 9.95 13.92 -0.67
N LEU A 52 9.62 15.09 -1.21
CA LEU A 52 8.28 15.65 -1.13
C LEU A 52 7.25 14.76 -1.84
N GLN A 53 7.57 14.27 -3.04
CA GLN A 53 6.73 13.31 -3.77
C GLN A 53 6.50 12.04 -2.95
N HIS A 54 7.56 11.47 -2.38
CA HIS A 54 7.47 10.29 -1.54
C HIS A 54 6.54 10.52 -0.34
N GLU A 55 6.73 11.61 0.41
CA GLU A 55 5.91 11.91 1.59
C GLU A 55 4.44 12.19 1.21
N ALA A 56 4.19 12.87 0.09
CA ALA A 56 2.84 13.10 -0.38
C ALA A 56 2.13 11.80 -0.81
N ARG A 57 2.83 10.89 -1.51
CA ARG A 57 2.29 9.55 -1.86
C ARG A 57 2.01 8.73 -0.60
N ARG A 58 2.89 8.79 0.40
CA ARG A 58 2.71 8.13 1.69
C ARG A 58 1.48 8.67 2.42
N ALA A 59 1.36 10.00 2.55
CA ALA A 59 0.21 10.61 3.20
C ALA A 59 -1.11 10.24 2.50
N ASN A 60 -1.11 10.18 1.16
CA ASN A 60 -2.27 9.73 0.40
C ASN A 60 -2.61 8.26 0.69
N ALA A 61 -1.62 7.37 0.77
CA ALA A 61 -1.84 5.96 1.12
C ALA A 61 -2.37 5.79 2.55
N ASP A 62 -1.83 6.53 3.52
CA ASP A 62 -2.30 6.53 4.91
C ASP A 62 -3.76 7.03 5.00
N LEU A 63 -4.12 8.10 4.29
CA LEU A 63 -5.49 8.60 4.22
C LEU A 63 -6.46 7.61 3.60
N MET A 64 -6.07 6.99 2.49
CA MET A 64 -6.90 5.96 1.84
C MET A 64 -7.07 4.74 2.73
N GLY A 65 -6.02 4.36 3.48
CA GLY A 65 -6.08 3.33 4.49
C GLY A 65 -7.07 3.66 5.61
N LEU A 66 -7.01 4.86 6.18
CA LEU A 66 -7.93 5.34 7.21
C LEU A 66 -9.37 5.37 6.72
N LEU A 67 -9.62 5.90 5.52
CA LEU A 67 -10.96 5.92 4.93
C LEU A 67 -11.49 4.51 4.70
N GLY A 68 -10.62 3.60 4.22
CA GLY A 68 -10.95 2.19 4.06
C GLY A 68 -11.40 1.56 5.37
N LEU A 69 -10.61 1.74 6.44
CA LEU A 69 -10.93 1.24 7.79
C LEU A 69 -12.24 1.81 8.31
N PHE A 70 -12.43 3.11 8.17
CA PHE A 70 -13.65 3.78 8.61
C PHE A 70 -14.91 3.25 7.91
N LYS A 71 -14.84 3.01 6.60
CA LYS A 71 -15.94 2.40 5.84
C LYS A 71 -16.22 0.96 6.27
N ILE A 72 -15.17 0.20 6.60
CA ILE A 72 -15.26 -1.18 7.07
C ILE A 72 -15.95 -1.26 8.44
N GLU A 73 -15.51 -0.46 9.41
CA GLU A 73 -16.08 -0.46 10.77
C GLU A 73 -17.57 -0.13 10.80
N ARG A 74 -18.02 0.67 9.84
CA ARG A 74 -19.44 1.04 9.71
C ARG A 74 -20.27 0.12 8.83
N GLY A 75 -19.71 -1.00 8.40
CA GLY A 75 -20.42 -1.96 7.54
C GLY A 75 -20.75 -1.42 6.15
N SER A 76 -20.22 -0.23 5.78
CA SER A 76 -20.49 0.43 4.50
C SER A 76 -19.58 -0.06 3.37
N SER A 77 -18.50 -0.74 3.70
CA SER A 77 -17.56 -1.27 2.70
C SER A 77 -17.86 -2.73 2.40
N LEU A 78 -18.67 -2.95 1.40
CA LEU A 78 -18.74 -4.23 0.75
C LEU A 78 -17.45 -4.40 -0.06
N VAL A 79 -16.58 -5.32 0.36
CA VAL A 79 -15.50 -5.82 -0.50
C VAL A 79 -16.18 -6.32 -1.77
N ARG A 80 -15.69 -5.90 -2.91
CA ARG A 80 -16.23 -6.25 -4.23
C ARG A 80 -15.23 -7.14 -4.97
N PRO A 81 -15.13 -8.41 -4.60
CA PRO A 81 -14.19 -9.30 -5.25
C PRO A 81 -14.67 -9.58 -6.68
N ALA A 82 -13.72 -9.59 -7.57
CA ALA A 82 -13.90 -9.97 -8.97
C ALA A 82 -12.71 -10.82 -9.41
N VAL A 83 -12.84 -11.49 -10.53
CA VAL A 83 -11.70 -12.14 -11.18
C VAL A 83 -10.77 -11.03 -11.69
N VAL A 84 -9.51 -11.09 -11.29
CA VAL A 84 -8.48 -10.10 -11.63
C VAL A 84 -7.28 -10.82 -12.21
N GLU A 85 -6.81 -10.39 -13.37
CA GLU A 85 -5.54 -10.83 -13.97
C GLU A 85 -4.39 -10.30 -13.11
N CYS A 86 -3.60 -11.22 -12.54
CA CYS A 86 -2.52 -10.85 -11.62
C CYS A 86 -1.39 -10.11 -12.34
N GLU A 87 -1.10 -10.48 -13.60
CA GLU A 87 -0.08 -9.82 -14.42
C GLU A 87 -0.44 -8.36 -14.69
N ASP A 88 -1.69 -8.07 -15.08
CA ASP A 88 -2.16 -6.72 -15.34
C ASP A 88 -2.03 -5.81 -14.11
N LEU A 89 -2.39 -6.35 -12.93
CA LEU A 89 -2.23 -5.62 -11.67
C LEU A 89 -0.75 -5.33 -11.37
N ILE A 90 0.13 -6.32 -11.56
CA ILE A 90 1.58 -6.16 -11.34
C ILE A 90 2.15 -5.12 -12.29
N VAL A 91 1.84 -5.19 -13.59
CA VAL A 91 2.31 -4.23 -14.59
C VAL A 91 1.89 -2.80 -14.24
N GLU A 92 0.65 -2.59 -13.81
CA GLU A 92 0.17 -1.28 -13.37
C GLU A 92 0.94 -0.77 -12.15
N LEU A 93 1.14 -1.63 -11.14
CA LEU A 93 1.88 -1.27 -9.92
C LEU A 93 3.34 -0.92 -10.22
N LEU A 94 3.99 -1.66 -11.14
CA LEU A 94 5.34 -1.36 -11.59
C LEU A 94 5.38 -0.01 -12.31
N ALA A 95 4.49 0.22 -13.27
CA ALA A 95 4.44 1.47 -14.02
C ALA A 95 4.24 2.69 -13.10
N TYR A 96 3.38 2.56 -12.09
CA TYR A 96 3.08 3.64 -11.15
C TYR A 96 4.25 3.97 -10.21
N ASN A 97 5.03 2.97 -9.77
CA ASN A 97 6.02 3.13 -8.70
C ASN A 97 7.47 3.21 -9.21
N SER A 98 7.78 2.71 -10.42
CA SER A 98 9.18 2.60 -10.90
C SER A 98 9.91 3.94 -10.95
N GLY A 99 9.26 4.99 -11.41
CA GLY A 99 9.89 6.31 -11.53
C GLY A 99 10.41 6.85 -10.19
N LEU A 100 9.58 6.74 -9.13
CA LEU A 100 9.96 7.18 -7.79
C LEU A 100 11.11 6.34 -7.22
N LEU A 101 11.07 5.01 -7.35
CA LEU A 101 12.12 4.14 -6.85
C LEU A 101 13.43 4.31 -7.63
N ALA A 102 13.36 4.43 -8.96
CA ALA A 102 14.50 4.66 -9.83
C ALA A 102 15.26 5.94 -9.48
N SER A 103 14.57 6.99 -9.02
CA SER A 103 15.20 8.23 -8.58
C SER A 103 16.15 8.06 -7.39
N ARG A 104 16.02 6.97 -6.62
CA ARG A 104 16.95 6.56 -5.56
C ARG A 104 17.89 5.43 -5.96
N GLY A 105 17.94 5.08 -7.23
CA GLY A 105 18.74 3.96 -7.71
C GLY A 105 18.16 2.58 -7.32
N ILE A 106 16.87 2.52 -6.96
CA ILE A 106 16.18 1.28 -6.62
C ILE A 106 15.45 0.77 -7.86
N THR A 107 15.75 -0.44 -8.28
CA THR A 107 15.05 -1.13 -9.37
C THR A 107 13.82 -1.83 -8.83
N LEU A 108 12.64 -1.53 -9.40
CA LEU A 108 11.40 -2.27 -9.17
C LEU A 108 11.13 -3.17 -10.37
N GLU A 109 11.04 -4.46 -10.13
CA GLU A 109 10.89 -5.46 -11.21
C GLU A 109 9.81 -6.50 -10.90
N ALA A 110 9.21 -7.08 -11.95
CA ALA A 110 8.37 -8.25 -11.80
C ALA A 110 9.25 -9.47 -11.50
N GLY A 111 8.87 -10.23 -10.49
CA GLY A 111 9.36 -11.57 -10.27
C GLY A 111 8.52 -12.59 -11.03
N GLU A 112 8.54 -13.82 -10.56
CA GLU A 112 7.74 -14.89 -11.14
C GLU A 112 6.24 -14.66 -10.92
N ILE A 113 5.43 -14.79 -11.98
CA ILE A 113 3.98 -14.68 -11.94
C ILE A 113 3.42 -16.04 -12.33
N GLN A 114 3.11 -16.87 -11.33
CA GLN A 114 2.56 -18.22 -11.52
C GLN A 114 1.04 -18.24 -11.44
N ALA A 115 0.43 -17.29 -10.71
CA ALA A 115 -1.02 -17.14 -10.65
C ALA A 115 -1.48 -16.25 -11.81
N ALA A 116 -2.21 -16.82 -12.79
CA ALA A 116 -2.77 -16.04 -13.89
C ALA A 116 -3.87 -15.10 -13.37
N GLU A 117 -4.81 -15.64 -12.58
CA GLU A 117 -5.97 -14.93 -12.06
C GLU A 117 -6.11 -15.14 -10.55
N GLY A 118 -6.74 -14.16 -9.88
CA GLY A 118 -7.16 -14.24 -8.49
C GLY A 118 -8.58 -13.67 -8.32
N TYR A 119 -9.25 -14.02 -7.21
CA TYR A 119 -10.60 -13.52 -6.91
C TYR A 119 -10.55 -12.59 -5.70
N PHE A 120 -10.46 -11.29 -5.94
CA PHE A 120 -10.30 -10.29 -4.89
C PHE A 120 -10.77 -8.89 -5.32
N ASP A 121 -10.89 -7.97 -4.36
CA ASP A 121 -11.13 -6.56 -4.64
C ASP A 121 -9.84 -5.88 -5.14
N ARG A 122 -9.80 -5.61 -6.46
CA ARG A 122 -8.64 -5.04 -7.13
C ARG A 122 -8.18 -3.71 -6.51
N GLY A 123 -9.13 -2.85 -6.16
CA GLY A 123 -8.82 -1.52 -5.62
C GLY A 123 -8.19 -1.58 -4.23
N LEU A 124 -8.73 -2.43 -3.35
CA LEU A 124 -8.18 -2.62 -2.01
C LEU A 124 -6.80 -3.29 -2.05
N VAL A 125 -6.64 -4.32 -2.88
CA VAL A 125 -5.36 -5.03 -3.03
C VAL A 125 -4.30 -4.14 -3.66
N ALA A 126 -4.63 -3.39 -4.72
CA ALA A 126 -3.74 -2.40 -5.31
C ALA A 126 -3.30 -1.33 -4.28
N GLY A 127 -4.23 -0.85 -3.45
CA GLY A 127 -3.94 0.09 -2.37
C GLY A 127 -2.93 -0.44 -1.36
N VAL A 128 -3.10 -1.69 -0.92
CA VAL A 128 -2.15 -2.37 -0.01
C VAL A 128 -0.78 -2.51 -0.66
N LEU A 129 -0.71 -3.05 -1.88
CA LEU A 129 0.55 -3.28 -2.58
C LEU A 129 1.29 -1.95 -2.87
N ASN A 130 0.58 -0.91 -3.28
CA ASN A 130 1.17 0.43 -3.44
C ASN A 130 1.76 0.97 -2.13
N ALA A 131 1.04 0.83 -1.01
CA ALA A 131 1.55 1.28 0.29
C ALA A 131 2.82 0.52 0.70
N VAL A 132 2.87 -0.79 0.46
CA VAL A 132 4.04 -1.63 0.74
C VAL A 132 5.22 -1.26 -0.15
N ILE A 133 5.01 -1.13 -1.47
CA ILE A 133 6.06 -0.72 -2.42
C ILE A 133 6.60 0.67 -2.07
N ASN A 134 5.73 1.63 -1.73
CA ASN A 134 6.17 2.95 -1.30
C ASN A 134 7.02 2.92 -0.02
N ASN A 135 6.77 1.99 0.90
CA ASN A 135 7.59 1.82 2.09
C ASN A 135 9.02 1.36 1.73
N THR A 136 9.19 0.57 0.66
CA THR A 136 10.53 0.11 0.23
C THR A 136 11.44 1.25 -0.20
N PHE A 137 10.90 2.40 -0.62
CA PHE A 137 11.67 3.61 -0.93
C PHE A 137 12.65 4.02 0.19
N ARG A 138 12.31 3.70 1.44
CA ARG A 138 13.15 4.05 2.61
C ARG A 138 14.10 2.93 3.03
N PHE A 139 13.73 1.69 2.74
CA PHE A 139 14.37 0.52 3.35
C PHE A 139 15.16 -0.33 2.34
N ALA A 140 14.73 -0.39 1.08
CA ALA A 140 15.45 -1.10 0.04
C ALA A 140 16.80 -0.43 -0.26
N ARG A 141 17.81 -1.24 -0.60
CA ARG A 141 19.15 -0.77 -0.99
C ARG A 141 19.21 -0.50 -2.49
N SER A 142 18.79 -1.46 -3.29
CA SER A 142 18.92 -1.40 -4.75
C SER A 142 17.79 -2.09 -5.52
N ARG A 143 17.05 -3.01 -4.90
CA ARG A 143 16.08 -3.84 -5.61
C ARG A 143 14.82 -4.12 -4.81
N VAL A 144 13.69 -4.08 -5.52
CA VAL A 144 12.38 -4.52 -5.04
C VAL A 144 11.77 -5.42 -6.11
N THR A 145 11.28 -6.59 -5.71
CA THR A 145 10.65 -7.55 -6.62
C THR A 145 9.20 -7.77 -6.20
N LEU A 146 8.26 -7.66 -7.15
CA LEU A 146 6.85 -7.97 -6.97
C LEU A 146 6.51 -9.23 -7.74
N SER A 147 6.00 -10.26 -7.06
CA SER A 147 5.64 -11.55 -7.65
C SER A 147 4.25 -12.00 -7.21
N CYS A 148 3.68 -12.97 -7.93
CA CYS A 148 2.40 -13.57 -7.59
C CYS A 148 2.44 -15.08 -7.85
N HIS A 149 1.97 -15.88 -6.89
CA HIS A 149 1.92 -17.33 -7.01
C HIS A 149 0.67 -17.91 -6.33
N LEU A 150 0.40 -19.19 -6.58
CA LEU A 150 -0.65 -19.94 -5.91
C LEU A 150 0.00 -20.83 -4.84
N GLU A 151 -0.50 -20.75 -3.60
CA GLU A 151 -0.04 -21.59 -2.50
C GLU A 151 -1.21 -21.97 -1.61
N ASP A 152 -1.41 -23.26 -1.38
CA ASP A 152 -2.50 -23.82 -0.55
C ASP A 152 -3.92 -23.31 -0.91
N GLY A 153 -4.12 -22.95 -2.18
CA GLY A 153 -5.37 -22.40 -2.69
C GLY A 153 -5.59 -20.93 -2.33
N PHE A 154 -4.50 -20.21 -2.03
CA PHE A 154 -4.47 -18.75 -1.94
C PHE A 154 -3.71 -18.17 -3.12
N THR A 155 -4.18 -17.02 -3.61
CA THR A 155 -3.39 -16.12 -4.45
C THR A 155 -2.48 -15.32 -3.53
N VAL A 156 -1.16 -15.42 -3.70
CA VAL A 156 -0.18 -14.79 -2.82
C VAL A 156 0.62 -13.76 -3.60
N PHE A 157 0.43 -12.49 -3.26
CA PHE A 157 1.30 -11.41 -3.73
C PHE A 157 2.46 -11.23 -2.77
N ARG A 158 3.68 -11.19 -3.33
CA ARG A 158 4.92 -11.04 -2.55
C ARG A 158 5.66 -9.79 -3.00
N VAL A 159 6.00 -8.92 -2.05
CA VAL A 159 6.94 -7.81 -2.23
C VAL A 159 8.19 -8.13 -1.44
N LEU A 160 9.31 -8.26 -2.13
CA LEU A 160 10.63 -8.58 -1.57
C LEU A 160 11.56 -7.40 -1.82
N ASP A 161 12.22 -6.91 -0.78
CA ASP A 161 13.29 -5.93 -0.89
C ASP A 161 14.64 -6.50 -0.43
N ASP A 162 15.73 -5.81 -0.77
CA ASP A 162 17.10 -6.16 -0.39
C ASP A 162 17.64 -5.33 0.79
N GLY A 163 16.75 -4.76 1.59
CA GLY A 163 17.07 -3.90 2.73
C GLY A 163 17.47 -4.65 4.00
N GLU A 164 17.29 -3.98 5.14
CA GLU A 164 17.61 -4.57 6.45
C GLU A 164 16.55 -5.56 6.95
N GLY A 165 15.36 -5.56 6.31
CA GLY A 165 14.22 -6.37 6.71
C GLY A 165 13.44 -5.78 7.89
N TYR A 166 12.47 -6.57 8.36
CA TYR A 166 11.59 -6.20 9.46
C TYR A 166 12.25 -6.46 10.81
N GLY A 167 12.06 -5.53 11.74
CA GLY A 167 12.49 -5.71 13.12
C GLY A 167 11.70 -6.81 13.86
N PRO A 168 12.25 -7.36 14.96
CA PRO A 168 11.63 -8.48 15.70
C PRO A 168 10.19 -8.21 16.15
N LYS A 169 9.85 -7.00 16.56
CA LYS A 169 8.50 -6.61 16.95
C LYS A 169 7.48 -6.75 15.81
N MET A 170 7.88 -6.46 14.56
CA MET A 170 7.01 -6.59 13.39
C MET A 170 6.82 -8.05 12.96
N LEU A 171 7.85 -8.88 13.15
CA LEU A 171 7.82 -10.31 12.82
C LEU A 171 7.01 -11.15 13.82
N SER A 172 6.87 -10.68 15.08
CA SER A 172 6.22 -11.44 16.15
C SER A 172 4.69 -11.57 16.02
N ASN A 173 4.10 -10.99 14.99
CA ASN A 173 2.64 -11.01 14.76
C ASN A 173 1.78 -10.52 15.95
N GLN A 174 2.38 -9.87 16.94
CA GLN A 174 1.65 -9.29 18.05
C GLN A 174 0.83 -8.09 17.57
N PRO A 175 -0.41 -7.93 18.06
CA PRO A 175 -1.18 -6.73 17.78
C PRO A 175 -0.35 -5.51 18.21
N GLN A 176 0.01 -4.68 17.26
CA GLN A 176 0.68 -3.42 17.57
C GLN A 176 -0.43 -2.41 17.90
N GLU A 177 -0.41 -1.85 19.08
CA GLU A 177 -1.31 -0.75 19.42
C GLU A 177 -0.98 0.47 18.54
N PRO A 178 -2.01 1.19 18.05
CA PRO A 178 -1.80 2.44 17.33
C PRO A 178 -1.04 3.41 18.25
N GLY A 179 0.21 3.78 17.90
CA GLY A 179 1.03 4.73 18.67
C GLY A 179 2.37 4.20 19.17
N GLU A 180 2.64 2.89 19.18
CA GLU A 180 3.95 2.32 19.56
C GLU A 180 5.02 2.37 18.46
N HIS A 181 5.02 3.41 17.64
CA HIS A 181 5.88 3.45 16.45
C HIS A 181 7.14 4.27 16.71
N SER A 182 8.27 3.76 16.19
CA SER A 182 9.45 4.59 15.97
C SER A 182 9.03 5.82 15.12
N HIS A 183 9.62 6.97 15.34
CA HIS A 183 9.36 8.25 14.64
C HIS A 183 9.39 8.18 13.09
N ARG A 184 9.43 6.99 12.47
CA ARG A 184 9.58 6.72 11.04
C ARG A 184 8.43 5.98 10.37
N SER A 185 7.43 5.44 11.10
CA SER A 185 6.31 4.69 10.51
C SER A 185 5.05 4.85 11.36
N THR A 186 3.92 5.18 10.75
CA THR A 186 2.62 5.31 11.43
C THR A 186 2.00 3.97 11.80
N GLY A 187 2.52 2.85 11.26
CA GLY A 187 1.93 1.50 11.40
C GLY A 187 0.59 1.31 10.70
N LEU A 188 -0.03 2.38 10.24
CA LEU A 188 -1.34 2.35 9.59
C LEU A 188 -1.35 1.50 8.33
N GLY A 189 -0.28 1.54 7.53
CA GLY A 189 -0.20 0.75 6.29
C GLY A 189 -0.26 -0.77 6.53
N LEU A 190 0.45 -1.27 7.55
CA LEU A 190 0.40 -2.70 7.89
C LEU A 190 -0.92 -3.09 8.54
N PHE A 191 -1.48 -2.23 9.38
CA PHE A 191 -2.80 -2.44 9.96
C PHE A 191 -3.87 -2.51 8.87
N PHE A 192 -3.85 -1.56 7.92
CA PHE A 192 -4.74 -1.57 6.75
C PHE A 192 -4.57 -2.84 5.91
N ALA A 193 -3.33 -3.24 5.62
CA ALA A 193 -3.04 -4.45 4.85
C ALA A 193 -3.64 -5.70 5.50
N ARG A 194 -3.47 -5.85 6.82
CA ARG A 194 -4.07 -6.97 7.58
C ARG A 194 -5.58 -6.93 7.51
N ARG A 195 -6.18 -5.75 7.68
CA ARG A 195 -7.64 -5.61 7.64
C ARG A 195 -8.21 -5.91 6.26
N VAL A 196 -7.56 -5.45 5.20
CA VAL A 196 -7.94 -5.79 3.82
C VAL A 196 -7.82 -7.29 3.58
N ALA A 197 -6.74 -7.93 4.03
CA ALA A 197 -6.60 -9.38 3.92
C ALA A 197 -7.74 -10.12 4.61
N GLU A 198 -8.04 -9.81 5.88
CA GLU A 198 -9.09 -10.43 6.68
C GLU A 198 -10.50 -10.29 6.07
N LEU A 199 -10.74 -9.22 5.32
CA LEU A 199 -12.01 -9.01 4.63
C LEU A 199 -12.19 -9.90 3.41
N HIS A 200 -11.09 -10.41 2.84
CA HIS A 200 -11.14 -11.39 1.78
C HIS A 200 -11.30 -12.78 2.39
N GLN A 201 -12.51 -13.31 2.28
CA GLN A 201 -12.87 -14.60 2.86
C GLN A 201 -13.55 -15.47 1.80
N HIS A 202 -13.13 -16.72 1.72
CA HIS A 202 -13.80 -17.72 0.90
C HIS A 202 -13.92 -19.04 1.66
N ARG A 203 -15.17 -19.47 1.95
CA ARG A 203 -15.48 -20.63 2.79
C ARG A 203 -14.82 -20.49 4.18
N GLU A 204 -13.94 -21.42 4.56
CA GLU A 204 -13.20 -21.41 5.83
C GLU A 204 -11.86 -20.69 5.76
N ARG A 205 -11.48 -20.17 4.57
CA ARG A 205 -10.22 -19.49 4.36
C ARG A 205 -10.40 -18.00 4.56
N ILE A 206 -9.51 -17.42 5.33
CA ILE A 206 -9.43 -15.98 5.59
C ILE A 206 -8.08 -15.49 5.10
N GLY A 207 -8.08 -14.39 4.35
CA GLY A 207 -6.85 -13.76 3.90
C GLY A 207 -5.99 -13.29 5.06
N ARG A 208 -4.69 -13.23 4.84
CA ARG A 208 -3.70 -12.87 5.87
C ARG A 208 -2.50 -12.15 5.29
N VAL A 209 -1.78 -11.45 6.15
CA VAL A 209 -0.47 -10.86 5.86
C VAL A 209 0.60 -11.65 6.58
N VAL A 210 1.67 -11.98 5.87
CA VAL A 210 2.85 -12.64 6.44
C VAL A 210 4.07 -11.76 6.20
N LEU A 211 4.85 -11.54 7.25
CA LEU A 211 6.13 -10.82 7.19
C LEU A 211 7.26 -11.77 7.51
N THR A 212 8.29 -11.77 6.67
CA THR A 212 9.52 -12.54 6.89
C THR A 212 10.73 -11.72 6.43
N ASN A 213 11.94 -12.21 6.69
CA ASN A 213 13.18 -11.64 6.16
C ASN A 213 13.86 -12.68 5.24
N ARG A 214 14.13 -12.31 3.92
CA ARG A 214 14.69 -13.21 2.89
C ARG A 214 15.51 -12.47 1.82
N PRO A 215 16.74 -12.12 1.92
CA PRO A 215 17.52 -11.66 3.08
C PRO A 215 17.07 -10.31 3.60
N GLY A 216 16.36 -9.49 2.80
CA GLY A 216 15.72 -8.23 3.19
C GLY A 216 14.27 -8.43 3.65
N GLY A 217 13.45 -7.39 3.59
CA GLY A 217 12.04 -7.47 3.96
C GLY A 217 11.23 -8.26 2.93
N CYS A 218 10.42 -9.18 3.39
CA CYS A 218 9.49 -9.95 2.58
C CYS A 218 8.08 -9.78 3.14
N PHE A 219 7.22 -9.09 2.39
CA PHE A 219 5.80 -8.93 2.67
C PHE A 219 5.02 -9.87 1.76
N GLU A 220 4.09 -10.62 2.33
CA GLU A 220 3.18 -11.47 1.58
C GLU A 220 1.73 -11.15 1.95
N LEU A 221 0.90 -10.95 0.91
CA LEU A 221 -0.55 -10.80 1.00
C LEU A 221 -1.21 -12.07 0.46
N TRP A 222 -1.85 -12.82 1.34
CA TRP A 222 -2.52 -14.09 1.04
C TRP A 222 -4.02 -13.84 0.89
N LEU A 223 -4.59 -14.15 -0.28
CA LEU A 223 -6.00 -13.95 -0.63
C LEU A 223 -6.62 -15.29 -1.04
N PRO A 224 -7.74 -15.72 -0.39
CA PRO A 224 -8.36 -17.03 -0.63
C PRO A 224 -9.12 -17.11 -1.96
#